data_1d401037b2ff62dc7fffa909a758a8f0
#
_entry.id   1d401037b2ff62dc7fffa909a758a8f0
#
_cell.length_a   1.000
_cell.length_b   1.000
_cell.length_c   1.000
_cell.angle_alpha   90.00
_cell.angle_beta   90.00
_cell.angle_gamma   90.00
#
_symmetry.space_group_name_H-M   'P 1'
#
loop_
_entity.id
_entity.type
_entity.pdbx_description
1 polymer ?
#
loop_
_entity_poly.entity_id
_entity_poly.type
_entity_poly.pdbx_seq_one_letter_code
_entity_poly.pdbx_strand_id
1 'polypeptide(L)'
;MTELWSLENEIYDAGVSPLCGVDEAGRGPLAGTVCAAAVILPRGAVIEGLNDSKKLSEKRRELLYDEIIGTALAYGIAFATVEEIEEKNILEATFLAMNRAIEKLSVRPALALIDGNRNKGIAVPSRCVIGGDGKCADIAAASILAKVTRDRYMLEMAEKYPQYGFERHKGYGTAAHYAAIREVGPSAIHRMSFLRKMH
;
A
#
# COMPACT_ATOMS: atom_id res chain seq x y z
N MET A 1 17.33 14.31 14.30
CA MET A 1 16.86 13.39 13.23
C MET A 1 15.91 12.39 13.87
N THR A 2 14.75 12.17 13.28
CA THR A 2 13.77 11.22 13.83
C THR A 2 14.28 9.78 13.67
N GLU A 3 13.90 8.87 14.57
CA GLU A 3 14.29 7.44 14.49
C GLU A 3 13.94 6.80 13.14
N LEU A 4 12.90 7.31 12.45
CA LEU A 4 12.48 6.86 11.13
C LEU A 4 13.54 6.98 10.02
N TRP A 5 14.53 7.87 10.17
CA TRP A 5 15.59 8.08 9.17
C TRP A 5 16.87 7.26 9.44
N SER A 6 16.90 6.46 10.50
CA SER A 6 18.15 5.81 10.91
C SER A 6 18.68 4.84 9.85
N LEU A 7 17.82 3.98 9.30
CA LEU A 7 18.21 3.00 8.30
C LEU A 7 18.55 3.65 6.94
N GLU A 8 17.73 4.60 6.50
CA GLU A 8 18.00 5.32 5.25
C GLU A 8 19.32 6.11 5.33
N ASN A 9 19.59 6.76 6.47
CA ASN A 9 20.84 7.49 6.65
C ASN A 9 22.06 6.57 6.58
N GLU A 10 22.02 5.39 7.21
CA GLU A 10 23.08 4.37 7.09
C GLU A 10 23.36 4.02 5.63
N ILE A 11 22.31 3.83 4.82
CA ILE A 11 22.42 3.47 3.42
C ILE A 11 22.92 4.65 2.57
N TYR A 12 22.43 5.86 2.83
CA TYR A 12 22.91 7.09 2.18
C TYR A 12 24.39 7.33 2.47
N ASP A 13 24.83 7.15 3.73
CA ASP A 13 26.22 7.31 4.14
C ASP A 13 27.14 6.26 3.52
N ALA A 14 26.60 5.09 3.15
CA ALA A 14 27.30 4.07 2.35
C ALA A 14 27.35 4.42 0.84
N GLY A 15 26.85 5.58 0.42
CA GLY A 15 26.90 6.07 -0.98
C GLY A 15 25.79 5.56 -1.89
N VAL A 16 24.72 4.95 -1.36
CA VAL A 16 23.60 4.46 -2.17
C VAL A 16 22.47 5.52 -2.19
N SER A 17 22.18 6.07 -3.36
CA SER A 17 21.14 7.10 -3.58
C SER A 17 20.72 7.12 -5.04
N PRO A 18 19.43 7.45 -5.37
CA PRO A 18 18.33 7.69 -4.43
C PRO A 18 17.73 6.39 -3.89
N LEU A 19 17.13 6.46 -2.70
CA LEU A 19 16.32 5.38 -2.11
C LEU A 19 14.84 5.64 -2.41
N CYS A 20 14.03 4.57 -2.48
CA CYS A 20 12.58 4.69 -2.35
C CYS A 20 12.05 3.70 -1.32
N GLY A 21 11.03 4.10 -0.58
CA GLY A 21 10.24 3.20 0.25
C GLY A 21 9.03 2.70 -0.53
N VAL A 22 8.65 1.44 -0.33
CA VAL A 22 7.52 0.79 -1.01
C VAL A 22 6.69 0.02 -0.01
N ASP A 23 5.38 0.22 -0.05
CA ASP A 23 4.41 -0.51 0.78
C ASP A 23 3.11 -0.76 0.01
N GLU A 24 2.26 -1.66 0.52
CA GLU A 24 0.98 -1.99 -0.07
C GLU A 24 -0.19 -1.89 0.91
N ALA A 25 -1.39 -1.75 0.36
CA ALA A 25 -2.65 -1.86 1.07
C ALA A 25 -3.61 -2.79 0.34
N GLY A 26 -4.34 -3.62 1.09
CA GLY A 26 -5.40 -4.41 0.50
C GLY A 26 -5.07 -5.87 0.18
N ARG A 27 -4.08 -6.50 0.80
CA ARG A 27 -3.81 -7.94 0.63
C ARG A 27 -4.87 -8.83 1.27
N GLY A 28 -5.34 -8.50 2.46
CA GLY A 28 -6.26 -9.33 3.25
C GLY A 28 -7.76 -9.24 2.92
N PRO A 29 -8.30 -8.17 2.31
CA PRO A 29 -9.71 -8.07 2.00
C PRO A 29 -10.24 -9.15 1.06
N LEU A 30 -11.55 -9.47 1.19
CA LEU A 30 -12.30 -10.37 0.32
C LEU A 30 -12.69 -9.73 -1.02
N ALA A 31 -12.63 -8.39 -1.10
CA ALA A 31 -13.05 -7.62 -2.27
C ALA A 31 -12.09 -6.46 -2.55
N GLY A 32 -12.05 -6.06 -3.82
CA GLY A 32 -11.29 -4.92 -4.32
C GLY A 32 -9.83 -5.24 -4.66
N THR A 33 -9.17 -4.25 -5.22
CA THR A 33 -7.78 -4.29 -5.69
C THR A 33 -6.76 -4.33 -4.55
N VAL A 34 -5.53 -4.71 -4.87
CA VAL A 34 -4.34 -4.37 -4.09
C VAL A 34 -3.79 -3.04 -4.62
N CYS A 35 -3.44 -2.12 -3.72
CA CYS A 35 -2.80 -0.85 -4.05
C CYS A 35 -1.39 -0.85 -3.47
N ALA A 36 -0.39 -0.41 -4.24
CA ALA A 36 0.96 -0.17 -3.77
C ALA A 36 1.38 1.27 -4.06
N ALA A 37 2.26 1.79 -3.22
CA ALA A 37 2.90 3.08 -3.44
C ALA A 37 4.42 2.96 -3.30
N ALA A 38 5.14 3.79 -4.04
CA ALA A 38 6.57 4.01 -3.94
C ALA A 38 6.82 5.50 -3.71
N VAL A 39 7.68 5.85 -2.76
CA VAL A 39 7.96 7.25 -2.38
C VAL A 39 9.44 7.46 -2.24
N ILE A 40 9.93 8.60 -2.72
CA ILE A 40 11.28 9.14 -2.48
C ILE A 40 11.09 10.48 -1.78
N LEU A 41 11.41 10.56 -0.50
CA LEU A 41 11.44 11.83 0.23
C LEU A 41 12.82 12.51 0.12
N PRO A 42 12.91 13.84 0.27
CA PRO A 42 14.18 14.50 0.52
C PRO A 42 14.84 13.93 1.78
N ARG A 43 16.13 13.62 1.73
CA ARG A 43 16.86 13.08 2.89
C ARG A 43 16.68 13.98 4.12
N GLY A 44 16.18 13.39 5.21
CA GLY A 44 15.93 14.10 6.46
C GLY A 44 14.68 14.98 6.47
N ALA A 45 13.80 14.86 5.48
CA ALA A 45 12.50 15.55 5.48
C ALA A 45 11.74 15.26 6.78
N VAL A 46 11.14 16.30 7.35
CA VAL A 46 10.34 16.22 8.56
C VAL A 46 8.88 16.39 8.18
N ILE A 47 8.12 15.29 8.27
CA ILE A 47 6.67 15.28 8.12
C ILE A 47 6.11 14.96 9.50
N GLU A 48 5.44 15.94 10.13
CA GLU A 48 4.98 15.80 11.50
C GLU A 48 3.93 14.68 11.63
N GLY A 49 4.17 13.72 12.54
CA GLY A 49 3.27 12.59 12.80
C GLY A 49 3.32 11.49 11.73
N LEU A 50 4.30 11.52 10.82
CA LEU A 50 4.57 10.41 9.92
C LEU A 50 4.85 9.14 10.73
N ASN A 51 4.08 8.07 10.51
CA ASN A 51 4.18 6.80 11.21
C ASN A 51 3.42 5.71 10.42
N ASP A 52 3.49 4.46 10.88
CA ASP A 52 2.66 3.35 10.42
C ASP A 52 1.19 3.78 10.24
N SER A 53 0.69 3.64 9.01
CA SER A 53 -0.65 4.11 8.61
C SER A 53 -1.78 3.49 9.46
N LYS A 54 -1.57 2.30 10.02
CA LYS A 54 -2.55 1.58 10.85
C LYS A 54 -2.73 2.19 12.24
N LYS A 55 -1.72 2.96 12.71
CA LYS A 55 -1.75 3.67 14.00
C LYS A 55 -2.42 5.04 13.90
N LEU A 56 -2.69 5.52 12.70
CA LEU A 56 -3.24 6.84 12.43
C LEU A 56 -4.75 6.78 12.21
N SER A 57 -5.46 7.84 12.62
CA SER A 57 -6.87 8.02 12.24
C SER A 57 -7.00 8.28 10.74
N GLU A 58 -8.18 8.00 10.16
CA GLU A 58 -8.45 8.27 8.74
C GLU A 58 -8.21 9.75 8.40
N LYS A 59 -8.74 10.68 9.24
CA LYS A 59 -8.52 12.13 9.07
C LYS A 59 -7.04 12.51 9.07
N ARG A 60 -6.23 11.89 9.94
CA ARG A 60 -4.79 12.19 9.98
C ARG A 60 -4.07 11.64 8.76
N ARG A 61 -4.45 10.45 8.28
CA ARG A 61 -3.90 9.89 7.04
C ARG A 61 -4.18 10.76 5.82
N GLU A 62 -5.41 11.30 5.71
CA GLU A 62 -5.78 12.21 4.61
C GLU A 62 -4.92 13.48 4.61
N LEU A 63 -4.69 14.10 5.77
CA LEU A 63 -3.81 15.27 5.88
C LEU A 63 -2.36 14.95 5.49
N LEU A 64 -1.85 13.83 5.98
CA LEU A 64 -0.49 13.38 5.66
C LEU A 64 -0.33 12.98 4.18
N TYR A 65 -1.38 12.46 3.55
CA TYR A 65 -1.38 12.14 2.13
C TYR A 65 -1.01 13.37 1.28
N ASP A 66 -1.67 14.50 1.52
CA ASP A 66 -1.41 15.74 0.78
C ASP A 66 -0.02 16.31 1.12
N GLU A 67 0.41 16.25 2.39
CA GLU A 67 1.73 16.69 2.83
C GLU A 67 2.85 15.84 2.19
N ILE A 68 2.69 14.50 2.13
CA ILE A 68 3.64 13.60 1.49
C ILE A 68 3.77 13.93 0.00
N ILE A 69 2.65 14.09 -0.72
CA ILE A 69 2.66 14.44 -2.15
C ILE A 69 3.38 15.77 -2.40
N GLY A 70 3.14 16.76 -1.53
CA GLY A 70 3.78 18.08 -1.64
C GLY A 70 5.27 18.08 -1.28
N THR A 71 5.74 17.11 -0.50
CA THR A 71 7.12 17.03 0.00
C THR A 71 7.99 16.08 -0.83
N ALA A 72 7.42 15.01 -1.38
CA ALA A 72 8.16 13.96 -2.07
C ALA A 72 8.89 14.48 -3.31
N LEU A 73 10.14 14.03 -3.49
CA LEU A 73 10.90 14.23 -4.73
C LEU A 73 10.27 13.45 -5.90
N ALA A 74 9.75 12.26 -5.61
CA ALA A 74 9.01 11.43 -6.54
C ALA A 74 8.06 10.51 -5.76
N TYR A 75 6.90 10.23 -6.34
CA TYR A 75 6.00 9.18 -5.85
C TYR A 75 5.31 8.48 -7.01
N GLY A 76 4.93 7.25 -6.80
CA GLY A 76 4.13 6.47 -7.74
C GLY A 76 3.12 5.62 -6.98
N ILE A 77 1.89 5.55 -7.49
CA ILE A 77 0.81 4.74 -6.91
C ILE A 77 0.22 3.88 -8.02
N ALA A 78 0.03 2.60 -7.75
CA ALA A 78 -0.50 1.66 -8.72
C ALA A 78 -1.35 0.56 -8.07
N PHE A 79 -2.17 -0.07 -8.90
CA PHE A 79 -3.05 -1.16 -8.50
C PHE A 79 -2.69 -2.45 -9.23
N ALA A 80 -2.99 -3.58 -8.58
CA ALA A 80 -3.26 -4.84 -9.25
C ALA A 80 -4.75 -5.16 -9.11
N THR A 81 -5.39 -5.55 -10.21
CA THR A 81 -6.84 -5.76 -10.29
C THR A 81 -7.27 -7.06 -9.60
N VAL A 82 -8.58 -7.27 -9.45
CA VAL A 82 -9.11 -8.53 -8.90
C VAL A 82 -8.79 -9.68 -9.84
N GLU A 83 -8.89 -9.49 -11.15
CA GLU A 83 -8.56 -10.48 -12.17
C GLU A 83 -7.07 -10.89 -12.08
N GLU A 84 -6.17 -9.94 -11.90
CA GLU A 84 -4.74 -10.21 -11.73
C GLU A 84 -4.44 -10.96 -10.42
N ILE A 85 -5.21 -10.68 -9.34
CA ILE A 85 -5.11 -11.41 -8.08
C ILE A 85 -5.57 -12.87 -8.26
N GLU A 86 -6.67 -13.09 -8.98
CA GLU A 86 -7.20 -14.43 -9.26
C GLU A 86 -6.27 -15.24 -10.17
N GLU A 87 -5.68 -14.60 -11.19
CA GLU A 87 -4.75 -15.23 -12.13
C GLU A 87 -3.40 -15.59 -11.48
N LYS A 88 -2.80 -14.65 -10.74
CA LYS A 88 -1.41 -14.74 -10.27
C LYS A 88 -1.26 -15.17 -8.81
N ASN A 89 -2.29 -15.09 -8.00
CA ASN A 89 -2.34 -15.05 -6.53
C ASN A 89 -1.98 -13.68 -5.94
N ILE A 90 -2.35 -13.50 -4.65
CA ILE A 90 -2.19 -12.22 -3.96
C ILE A 90 -0.74 -11.75 -3.82
N LEU A 91 0.23 -12.67 -3.66
CA LEU A 91 1.64 -12.31 -3.51
C LEU A 91 2.21 -11.72 -4.80
N GLU A 92 2.02 -12.42 -5.91
CA GLU A 92 2.51 -11.99 -7.22
C GLU A 92 1.78 -10.72 -7.70
N ALA A 93 0.47 -10.61 -7.45
CA ALA A 93 -0.28 -9.40 -7.72
C ALA A 93 0.21 -8.19 -6.87
N THR A 94 0.65 -8.43 -5.62
CA THR A 94 1.27 -7.40 -4.80
C THR A 94 2.58 -6.91 -5.42
N PHE A 95 3.47 -7.82 -5.85
CA PHE A 95 4.72 -7.43 -6.53
C PHE A 95 4.45 -6.70 -7.85
N LEU A 96 3.41 -7.10 -8.59
CA LEU A 96 3.00 -6.40 -9.80
C LEU A 96 2.59 -4.95 -9.51
N ALA A 97 1.78 -4.71 -8.47
CA ALA A 97 1.40 -3.37 -8.05
C ALA A 97 2.63 -2.56 -7.58
N MET A 98 3.54 -3.16 -6.80
CA MET A 98 4.78 -2.51 -6.34
C MET A 98 5.69 -2.11 -7.49
N ASN A 99 5.92 -3.00 -8.47
CA ASN A 99 6.72 -2.69 -9.65
C ASN A 99 6.11 -1.54 -10.45
N ARG A 100 4.79 -1.57 -10.70
CA ARG A 100 4.07 -0.48 -11.36
C ARG A 100 4.18 0.85 -10.61
N ALA A 101 4.18 0.82 -9.27
CA ALA A 101 4.36 2.01 -8.45
C ALA A 101 5.81 2.56 -8.60
N ILE A 102 6.81 1.68 -8.56
CA ILE A 102 8.22 2.06 -8.77
C ILE A 102 8.44 2.60 -10.19
N GLU A 103 7.84 2.00 -11.22
CA GLU A 103 7.93 2.45 -12.61
C GLU A 103 7.33 3.85 -12.84
N LYS A 104 6.38 4.27 -12.01
CA LYS A 104 5.78 5.61 -12.05
C LYS A 104 6.63 6.70 -11.39
N LEU A 105 7.69 6.34 -10.68
CA LEU A 105 8.60 7.34 -10.12
C LEU A 105 9.28 8.14 -11.25
N SER A 106 9.28 9.46 -11.14
CA SER A 106 10.00 10.35 -12.05
C SER A 106 11.53 10.26 -11.91
N VAL A 107 11.99 9.67 -10.79
CA VAL A 107 13.40 9.42 -10.48
C VAL A 107 13.58 7.93 -10.25
N ARG A 108 14.52 7.30 -10.98
CA ARG A 108 14.81 5.86 -10.81
C ARG A 108 15.58 5.62 -9.51
N PRO A 109 15.08 4.79 -8.59
CA PRO A 109 15.79 4.49 -7.35
C PRO A 109 17.01 3.59 -7.61
N ALA A 110 18.08 3.83 -6.86
CA ALA A 110 19.23 2.92 -6.80
C ALA A 110 18.92 1.69 -5.95
N LEU A 111 18.07 1.85 -4.91
CA LEU A 111 17.62 0.78 -4.05
C LEU A 111 16.18 1.06 -3.58
N ALA A 112 15.32 0.04 -3.66
CA ALA A 112 13.98 0.05 -3.08
C ALA A 112 13.97 -0.66 -1.72
N LEU A 113 13.47 0.02 -0.68
CA LEU A 113 13.19 -0.53 0.64
C LEU A 113 11.73 -1.00 0.65
N ILE A 114 11.52 -2.31 0.78
CA ILE A 114 10.19 -2.94 0.69
C ILE A 114 9.70 -3.29 2.08
N ASP A 115 8.50 -2.85 2.46
CA ASP A 115 7.90 -3.35 3.70
C ASP A 115 7.67 -4.87 3.65
N GLY A 116 8.01 -5.55 4.76
CA GLY A 116 7.83 -6.99 4.88
C GLY A 116 9.11 -7.81 4.70
N ASN A 117 8.95 -9.08 4.33
CA ASN A 117 10.03 -10.08 4.33
C ASN A 117 10.27 -10.76 2.96
N ARG A 118 9.67 -10.26 1.89
CA ARG A 118 9.76 -10.82 0.53
C ARG A 118 9.91 -9.72 -0.51
N ASN A 119 10.87 -9.89 -1.42
CA ASN A 119 11.15 -8.97 -2.52
C ASN A 119 11.54 -9.66 -3.85
N LYS A 120 11.41 -11.00 -3.95
CA LYS A 120 11.86 -11.74 -5.13
C LYS A 120 11.18 -11.32 -6.45
N GLY A 121 9.99 -10.73 -6.38
CA GLY A 121 9.27 -10.23 -7.55
C GLY A 121 9.55 -8.76 -7.89
N ILE A 122 10.44 -8.07 -7.17
CA ILE A 122 10.76 -6.67 -7.42
C ILE A 122 11.85 -6.56 -8.50
N ALA A 123 11.59 -5.73 -9.53
CA ALA A 123 12.43 -5.64 -10.73
C ALA A 123 13.68 -4.76 -10.55
N VAL A 124 13.76 -3.96 -9.49
CA VAL A 124 14.92 -3.12 -9.16
C VAL A 124 15.69 -3.71 -7.99
N PRO A 125 16.97 -3.30 -7.75
CA PRO A 125 17.65 -3.66 -6.51
C PRO A 125 16.80 -3.33 -5.30
N SER A 126 16.60 -4.29 -4.39
CA SER A 126 15.66 -4.11 -3.29
C SER A 126 16.11 -4.82 -2.00
N ARG A 127 15.73 -4.25 -0.86
CA ARG A 127 15.97 -4.77 0.48
C ARG A 127 14.65 -4.82 1.27
N CYS A 128 14.35 -5.96 1.87
CA CYS A 128 13.20 -6.10 2.77
C CYS A 128 13.47 -5.42 4.11
N VAL A 129 12.46 -4.74 4.64
CA VAL A 129 12.46 -4.13 5.98
C VAL A 129 11.22 -4.58 6.72
N ILE A 130 11.37 -5.48 7.68
CA ILE A 130 10.23 -5.98 8.47
C ILE A 130 9.71 -4.89 9.39
N GLY A 131 8.42 -4.50 9.21
CA GLY A 131 7.79 -3.37 9.89
C GLY A 131 8.44 -2.06 9.50
N GLY A 132 8.74 -1.91 8.21
CA GLY A 132 9.41 -0.75 7.63
C GLY A 132 8.57 0.53 7.77
N ASP A 133 7.25 0.41 7.77
CA ASP A 133 6.29 1.50 8.00
C ASP A 133 6.46 2.21 9.36
N GLY A 134 7.09 1.55 10.34
CA GLY A 134 7.47 2.14 11.62
C GLY A 134 8.97 2.45 11.77
N LYS A 135 9.81 2.20 10.75
CA LYS A 135 11.28 2.26 10.84
C LYS A 135 11.95 3.11 9.75
N CYS A 136 11.26 3.31 8.63
CA CYS A 136 11.78 4.02 7.46
C CYS A 136 10.79 5.10 7.03
N ALA A 137 11.27 6.32 6.84
CA ALA A 137 10.42 7.45 6.48
C ALA A 137 9.77 7.27 5.10
N ASP A 138 10.52 6.80 4.11
CA ASP A 138 10.01 6.55 2.75
C ASP A 138 8.95 5.44 2.75
N ILE A 139 9.12 4.35 3.54
CA ILE A 139 8.13 3.26 3.66
C ILE A 139 6.88 3.77 4.40
N ALA A 140 7.03 4.53 5.49
CA ALA A 140 5.92 5.12 6.22
C ALA A 140 5.06 6.02 5.30
N ALA A 141 5.71 6.84 4.47
CA ALA A 141 5.04 7.65 3.47
C ALA A 141 4.30 6.79 2.42
N ALA A 142 4.94 5.76 1.89
CA ALA A 142 4.35 4.83 0.94
C ALA A 142 3.12 4.11 1.55
N SER A 143 3.20 3.67 2.82
CA SER A 143 2.10 3.05 3.56
C SER A 143 0.85 3.94 3.59
N ILE A 144 1.04 5.23 3.88
CA ILE A 144 -0.06 6.21 3.91
C ILE A 144 -0.65 6.41 2.51
N LEU A 145 0.18 6.60 1.48
CA LEU A 145 -0.30 6.79 0.11
C LEU A 145 -1.07 5.57 -0.40
N ALA A 146 -0.56 4.36 -0.18
CA ALA A 146 -1.23 3.13 -0.58
C ALA A 146 -2.57 2.95 0.16
N LYS A 147 -2.59 3.20 1.48
CA LYS A 147 -3.77 3.05 2.32
C LYS A 147 -4.88 4.03 1.95
N VAL A 148 -4.57 5.32 1.87
CA VAL A 148 -5.55 6.36 1.53
C VAL A 148 -6.12 6.14 0.13
N THR A 149 -5.25 5.89 -0.86
CA THR A 149 -5.69 5.65 -2.24
C THR A 149 -6.61 4.44 -2.34
N ARG A 150 -6.27 3.34 -1.65
CA ARG A 150 -7.13 2.16 -1.64
C ARG A 150 -8.46 2.39 -0.92
N ASP A 151 -8.45 3.10 0.20
CA ASP A 151 -9.68 3.39 0.95
C ASP A 151 -10.62 4.28 0.12
N ARG A 152 -10.11 5.27 -0.61
CA ARG A 152 -10.89 6.10 -1.56
C ARG A 152 -11.49 5.24 -2.68
N TYR A 153 -10.72 4.32 -3.28
CA TYR A 153 -11.25 3.36 -4.25
C TYR A 153 -12.40 2.52 -3.66
N MET A 154 -12.28 2.07 -2.41
CA MET A 154 -13.35 1.28 -1.78
C MET A 154 -14.60 2.11 -1.43
N LEU A 155 -14.49 3.44 -1.24
CA LEU A 155 -15.64 4.33 -1.13
C LEU A 155 -16.39 4.45 -2.48
N GLU A 156 -15.66 4.58 -3.59
CA GLU A 156 -16.27 4.55 -4.93
C GLU A 156 -16.99 3.21 -5.20
N MET A 157 -16.40 2.11 -4.74
CA MET A 157 -17.03 0.78 -4.84
C MET A 157 -18.26 0.64 -3.94
N ALA A 158 -18.31 1.35 -2.79
CA ALA A 158 -19.49 1.38 -1.93
C ALA A 158 -20.68 2.05 -2.63
N GLU A 159 -20.46 3.09 -3.43
CA GLU A 159 -21.50 3.72 -4.25
C GLU A 159 -22.03 2.78 -5.34
N LYS A 160 -21.15 2.00 -5.98
CA LYS A 160 -21.51 1.04 -7.04
C LYS A 160 -22.19 -0.23 -6.51
N TYR A 161 -21.86 -0.63 -5.30
CA TYR A 161 -22.31 -1.87 -4.66
C TYR A 161 -22.80 -1.61 -3.22
N PRO A 162 -23.85 -0.78 -3.03
CA PRO A 162 -24.28 -0.30 -1.70
C PRO A 162 -24.72 -1.44 -0.76
N GLN A 163 -25.13 -2.59 -1.32
CA GLN A 163 -25.61 -3.74 -0.55
C GLN A 163 -24.53 -4.41 0.31
N TYR A 164 -23.23 -4.14 0.06
CA TYR A 164 -22.14 -4.78 0.81
C TYR A 164 -21.60 -3.94 1.98
N GLY A 165 -21.83 -2.62 2.01
CA GLY A 165 -21.34 -1.74 3.07
C GLY A 165 -19.82 -1.54 3.06
N PHE A 166 -19.20 -1.47 1.87
CA PHE A 166 -17.74 -1.31 1.70
C PHE A 166 -17.19 -0.03 2.34
N GLU A 167 -18.01 1.00 2.52
CA GLU A 167 -17.64 2.25 3.20
C GLU A 167 -17.20 2.01 4.67
N ARG A 168 -17.69 0.95 5.30
CA ARG A 168 -17.39 0.63 6.70
C ARG A 168 -16.15 -0.23 6.87
N HIS A 169 -16.05 -1.27 6.06
CA HIS A 169 -15.02 -2.31 6.24
C HIS A 169 -14.02 -2.41 5.10
N LYS A 170 -14.12 -1.56 4.07
CA LYS A 170 -13.16 -1.48 2.95
C LYS A 170 -12.86 -2.84 2.29
N GLY A 171 -13.87 -3.74 2.27
CA GLY A 171 -13.77 -5.08 1.69
C GLY A 171 -13.19 -6.16 2.60
N TYR A 172 -12.83 -5.85 3.86
CA TYR A 172 -12.37 -6.86 4.82
C TYR A 172 -13.50 -7.80 5.24
N GLY A 173 -13.16 -9.04 5.60
CA GLY A 173 -14.07 -10.10 6.01
C GLY A 173 -14.66 -9.89 7.41
N THR A 174 -15.51 -8.90 7.55
CA THR A 174 -16.31 -8.68 8.77
C THR A 174 -17.58 -9.53 8.75
N ALA A 175 -18.22 -9.74 9.90
CA ALA A 175 -19.49 -10.45 9.99
C ALA A 175 -20.55 -9.85 9.07
N ALA A 176 -20.62 -8.51 8.97
CA ALA A 176 -21.54 -7.80 8.07
C ALA A 176 -21.24 -8.08 6.59
N HIS A 177 -19.96 -8.10 6.20
CA HIS A 177 -19.56 -8.40 4.83
C HIS A 177 -19.91 -9.84 4.43
N TYR A 178 -19.61 -10.80 5.31
CA TYR A 178 -20.01 -12.20 5.09
C TYR A 178 -21.53 -12.38 5.02
N ALA A 179 -22.31 -11.65 5.84
CA ALA A 179 -23.78 -11.69 5.80
C ALA A 179 -24.29 -11.17 4.45
N ALA A 180 -23.80 -10.03 3.97
CA ALA A 180 -24.16 -9.48 2.68
C ALA A 180 -23.85 -10.45 1.51
N ILE A 181 -22.65 -11.09 1.53
CA ILE A 181 -22.29 -12.07 0.51
C ILE A 181 -23.24 -13.29 0.53
N ARG A 182 -23.68 -13.74 1.71
CA ARG A 182 -24.67 -14.86 1.77
C ARG A 182 -26.04 -14.46 1.26
N GLU A 183 -26.45 -13.22 1.46
CA GLU A 183 -27.77 -12.71 1.08
C GLU A 183 -27.85 -12.44 -0.43
N VAL A 184 -26.90 -11.71 -0.99
CA VAL A 184 -26.98 -11.21 -2.37
C VAL A 184 -25.92 -11.81 -3.32
N GLY A 185 -25.11 -12.76 -2.84
CA GLY A 185 -23.99 -13.33 -3.60
C GLY A 185 -22.77 -12.42 -3.68
N PRO A 186 -21.68 -12.86 -4.30
CA PRO A 186 -20.48 -12.02 -4.52
C PRO A 186 -20.68 -11.09 -5.72
N SER A 187 -20.14 -9.86 -5.65
CA SER A 187 -20.08 -8.92 -6.79
C SER A 187 -18.84 -9.19 -7.66
N ALA A 188 -18.74 -8.47 -8.78
CA ALA A 188 -17.61 -8.57 -9.71
C ALA A 188 -16.24 -8.20 -9.08
N ILE A 189 -16.23 -7.44 -7.98
CA ILE A 189 -14.98 -7.07 -7.30
C ILE A 189 -14.60 -8.01 -6.15
N HIS A 190 -15.35 -9.10 -5.93
CA HIS A 190 -14.97 -10.10 -4.93
C HIS A 190 -13.89 -11.03 -5.45
N ARG A 191 -12.96 -11.37 -4.58
CA ARG A 191 -11.88 -12.32 -4.85
C ARG A 191 -12.39 -13.75 -4.59
N MET A 192 -12.81 -14.44 -5.63
CA MET A 192 -13.44 -15.74 -5.51
C MET A 192 -12.56 -16.79 -4.85
N SER A 193 -11.23 -16.71 -5.07
CA SER A 193 -10.25 -17.58 -4.41
C SER A 193 -10.24 -17.40 -2.88
N PHE A 194 -10.57 -16.20 -2.36
CA PHE A 194 -10.63 -15.90 -0.93
C PHE A 194 -11.94 -16.39 -0.28
N LEU A 195 -13.00 -16.58 -1.07
CA LEU A 195 -14.31 -17.02 -0.60
C LEU A 195 -14.45 -18.55 -0.51
N ARG A 196 -13.48 -19.34 -1.01
CA ARG A 196 -13.53 -20.82 -1.02
C ARG A 196 -13.72 -21.45 0.37
N LYS A 197 -13.44 -20.74 1.46
CA LYS A 197 -13.59 -21.21 2.84
C LYS A 197 -14.92 -20.80 3.49
N MET A 198 -15.85 -20.23 2.73
CA MET A 198 -17.17 -19.81 3.23
C MET A 198 -18.20 -20.95 3.29
N HIS A 199 -17.80 -22.18 2.99
CA HIS A 199 -18.65 -23.38 3.02
C HIS A 199 -18.53 -24.12 4.34
#